data_88792ba853f7b68986a20646371dc3a6
#
_entry.id   88792ba853f7b68986a20646371dc3a6
#
_cell.length_a   1.000
_cell.length_b   1.000
_cell.length_c   1.000
_cell.angle_alpha   90.00
_cell.angle_beta   90.00
_cell.angle_gamma   90.00
#
_symmetry.space_group_name_H-M   'P 1'
#
loop_
_entity.id
_entity.type
_entity.pdbx_description
1 polymer ?
#
loop_
_entity_poly.entity_id
_entity_poly.type
_entity_poly.pdbx_seq_one_letter_code
_entity_poly.pdbx_strand_id
1 'polypeptide(L)'
;MSLQELNINLKNYFINSGFNYIELPLLFDADIFFETSGEEIRRKMYSFTDTSGKEKCLRPDMTVPTCQNFIASNSKSSESKLCYSGPVFRSSNELSNNSIELNQSGIE
;
A
#
# COMPACT_ATOMS: atom_id res chain seq x y z
N MET A 1 23.61 1.75 5.11
CA MET A 1 22.45 2.49 4.62
C MET A 1 21.23 2.03 5.40
N SER A 2 20.48 2.96 5.96
CA SER A 2 19.23 2.63 6.68
C SER A 2 18.12 2.32 5.68
N LEU A 3 17.06 1.66 6.18
CA LEU A 3 15.88 1.41 5.35
C LEU A 3 15.24 2.71 4.88
N GLN A 4 15.26 3.75 5.72
CA GLN A 4 14.73 5.05 5.34
C GLN A 4 15.53 5.67 4.21
N GLU A 5 16.83 5.60 4.28
CA GLU A 5 17.70 6.11 3.21
C GLU A 5 17.48 5.35 1.91
N LEU A 6 17.34 4.03 1.99
CA LEU A 6 17.06 3.22 0.82
C LEU A 6 15.73 3.61 0.18
N ASN A 7 14.69 3.81 0.99
CA ASN A 7 13.38 4.23 0.48
C ASN A 7 13.44 5.59 -0.20
N ILE A 8 14.16 6.53 0.40
CA ILE A 8 14.32 7.86 -0.19
C ILE A 8 15.05 7.76 -1.53
N ASN A 9 16.09 6.94 -1.58
CA ASN A 9 16.86 6.76 -2.81
C ASN A 9 16.01 6.11 -3.91
N LEU A 10 15.21 5.10 -3.58
CA LEU A 10 14.32 4.45 -4.53
C LEU A 10 13.26 5.42 -5.03
N LYS A 11 12.66 6.18 -4.12
CA LYS A 11 11.66 7.18 -4.48
C LYS A 11 12.25 8.19 -5.47
N ASN A 12 13.43 8.72 -5.16
CA ASN A 12 14.08 9.71 -6.02
C ASN A 12 14.44 9.10 -7.37
N TYR A 13 14.87 7.86 -7.39
CA TYR A 13 15.18 7.16 -8.64
C TYR A 13 13.94 7.05 -9.51
N PHE A 14 12.81 6.65 -8.96
CA PHE A 14 11.56 6.54 -9.72
C PHE A 14 11.10 7.88 -10.24
N ILE A 15 11.15 8.92 -9.40
CA ILE A 15 10.75 10.27 -9.81
C ILE A 15 11.64 10.75 -10.96
N ASN A 16 12.94 10.56 -10.84
CA ASN A 16 13.89 10.97 -11.87
C ASN A 16 13.73 10.17 -13.16
N SER A 17 13.13 8.99 -13.07
CA SER A 17 12.85 8.15 -14.24
C SER A 17 11.50 8.45 -14.88
N GLY A 18 10.81 9.47 -14.43
CA GLY A 18 9.56 9.92 -15.04
C GLY A 18 8.30 9.39 -14.38
N PHE A 19 8.40 8.75 -13.22
CA PHE A 19 7.23 8.27 -12.48
C PHE A 19 6.73 9.37 -11.55
N ASN A 20 5.41 9.48 -11.45
CA ASN A 20 4.76 10.42 -10.55
C ASN A 20 4.57 9.77 -9.19
N TYR A 21 5.10 10.42 -8.16
CA TYR A 21 4.96 9.91 -6.80
C TYR A 21 3.56 10.21 -6.28
N ILE A 22 2.95 9.19 -5.69
CA ILE A 22 1.65 9.33 -5.04
C ILE A 22 1.79 9.06 -3.56
N GLU A 23 1.08 9.83 -2.75
CA GLU A 23 0.97 9.59 -1.33
C GLU A 23 -0.38 8.95 -1.05
N LEU A 24 -0.34 7.83 -0.36
CA LEU A 24 -1.53 7.09 0.00
C LEU A 24 -1.71 7.14 1.51
N PRO A 25 -2.96 7.19 1.99
CA PRO A 25 -3.18 7.13 3.43
C PRO A 25 -2.75 5.77 4.00
N LEU A 26 -2.48 5.73 5.29
CA LEU A 26 -2.14 4.50 5.98
C LEU A 26 -3.36 3.65 6.26
N LEU A 27 -4.51 4.29 6.45
CA LEU A 27 -5.76 3.61 6.79
C LEU A 27 -6.70 3.59 5.59
N PHE A 28 -7.31 2.44 5.39
CA PHE A 28 -8.28 2.22 4.31
C PHE A 28 -9.47 1.47 4.85
N ASP A 29 -10.58 1.52 4.11
CA ASP A 29 -11.67 0.57 4.30
C ASP A 29 -11.15 -0.82 3.95
N ALA A 30 -11.37 -1.78 4.81
CA ALA A 30 -10.85 -3.13 4.60
C ALA A 30 -11.41 -3.80 3.35
N ASP A 31 -12.61 -3.40 2.94
CA ASP A 31 -13.31 -3.99 1.81
C ASP A 31 -12.49 -3.98 0.52
N ILE A 32 -11.72 -2.93 0.27
CA ILE A 32 -10.97 -2.84 -0.99
C ILE A 32 -9.97 -3.97 -1.14
N PHE A 33 -9.47 -4.49 -0.03
CA PHE A 33 -8.50 -5.59 -0.07
C PHE A 33 -9.21 -6.94 -0.18
N PHE A 34 -10.39 -7.08 0.42
CA PHE A 34 -11.15 -8.33 0.32
C PHE A 34 -11.64 -8.59 -1.09
N GLU A 35 -12.07 -7.54 -1.78
CA GLU A 35 -12.58 -7.65 -3.14
C GLU A 35 -11.53 -8.13 -4.12
N THR A 36 -10.28 -7.77 -3.91
CA THR A 36 -9.20 -8.10 -4.83
C THR A 36 -8.39 -9.31 -4.42
N SER A 37 -8.21 -9.52 -3.12
CA SER A 37 -7.31 -10.54 -2.59
C SER A 37 -8.04 -11.66 -1.85
N GLY A 38 -9.37 -11.58 -1.73
CA GLY A 38 -10.16 -12.60 -1.07
C GLY A 38 -10.08 -12.55 0.45
N GLU A 39 -10.77 -13.48 1.10
CA GLU A 39 -10.88 -13.50 2.56
C GLU A 39 -9.59 -13.92 3.26
N GLU A 40 -8.67 -14.56 2.57
CA GLU A 40 -7.42 -14.99 3.18
C GLU A 40 -6.56 -13.81 3.64
N ILE A 41 -6.68 -12.68 2.98
CA ILE A 41 -5.92 -11.48 3.37
C ILE A 41 -6.30 -11.01 4.76
N ARG A 42 -7.53 -11.33 5.21
CA ARG A 42 -8.01 -10.93 6.54
C ARG A 42 -7.08 -11.41 7.64
N ARG A 43 -6.48 -12.58 7.48
CA ARG A 43 -5.55 -13.14 8.47
C ARG A 43 -4.23 -12.40 8.55
N LYS A 44 -3.90 -11.66 7.49
CA LYS A 44 -2.63 -10.94 7.37
C LYS A 44 -2.77 -9.45 7.59
N MET A 45 -3.99 -8.97 7.79
CA MET A 45 -4.27 -7.56 7.94
C MET A 45 -4.43 -7.18 9.41
N TYR A 46 -4.00 -5.97 9.73
CA TYR A 46 -4.34 -5.33 10.99
C TYR A 46 -5.60 -4.52 10.76
N SER A 47 -6.72 -5.00 11.28
CA SER A 47 -8.00 -4.35 11.08
C SER A 47 -8.66 -4.03 12.42
N PHE A 48 -9.54 -3.05 12.38
CA PHE A 48 -10.32 -2.63 13.54
C PHE A 48 -11.61 -2.00 13.05
N THR A 49 -12.58 -1.90 13.96
CA THR A 49 -13.85 -1.26 13.65
C THR A 49 -13.80 0.18 14.16
N ASP A 50 -14.10 1.14 13.30
CA ASP A 50 -14.08 2.54 13.71
C ASP A 50 -15.37 2.91 14.44
N THR A 51 -15.45 4.17 14.88
CA THR A 51 -16.61 4.65 15.65
C THR A 51 -17.89 4.67 14.84
N SER A 52 -17.81 4.63 13.51
CA SER A 52 -18.99 4.57 12.65
C SER A 52 -19.43 3.15 12.33
N GLY A 53 -18.74 2.14 12.84
CA GLY A 53 -19.06 0.74 12.61
C GLY A 53 -18.44 0.13 11.38
N LYS A 54 -17.56 0.87 10.70
CA LYS A 54 -16.88 0.34 9.51
C LYS A 54 -15.58 -0.34 9.88
N GLU A 55 -15.29 -1.43 9.17
CA GLU A 55 -14.01 -2.11 9.32
C GLU A 55 -12.94 -1.37 8.54
N LYS A 56 -11.94 -0.90 9.25
CA LYS A 56 -10.78 -0.20 8.71
C LYS A 56 -9.56 -1.08 8.87
N CYS A 57 -8.52 -0.82 8.09
CA CYS A 57 -7.27 -1.55 8.23
C CYS A 57 -6.07 -0.66 7.96
N LEU A 58 -4.93 -1.06 8.49
CA LEU A 58 -3.64 -0.53 8.06
C LEU A 58 -3.31 -1.19 6.72
N ARG A 59 -2.85 -0.40 5.76
CA ARG A 59 -2.61 -0.90 4.42
C ARG A 59 -1.63 -2.07 4.43
N PRO A 60 -2.02 -3.24 3.88
CA PRO A 60 -1.11 -4.39 3.79
C PRO A 60 -0.22 -4.33 2.57
N ASP A 61 -0.60 -3.53 1.57
CA ASP A 61 0.19 -3.27 0.37
C ASP A 61 -0.26 -1.96 -0.25
N MET A 62 0.47 -1.50 -1.25
CA MET A 62 0.14 -0.26 -1.95
C MET A 62 -0.28 -0.45 -3.40
N THR A 63 -0.20 -1.66 -3.92
CA THR A 63 -0.59 -1.94 -5.29
C THR A 63 -2.09 -1.73 -5.50
N VAL A 64 -2.91 -2.35 -4.66
CA VAL A 64 -4.36 -2.22 -4.77
C VAL A 64 -4.83 -0.79 -4.59
N PRO A 65 -4.40 -0.05 -3.54
CA PRO A 65 -4.79 1.35 -3.40
C PRO A 65 -4.33 2.22 -4.56
N THR A 66 -3.16 1.95 -5.12
CA THR A 66 -2.65 2.71 -6.27
C THR A 66 -3.55 2.52 -7.48
N CYS A 67 -3.93 1.28 -7.76
CA CYS A 67 -4.81 0.98 -8.88
C CYS A 67 -6.21 1.59 -8.67
N GLN A 68 -6.74 1.53 -7.45
CA GLN A 68 -8.01 2.15 -7.11
C GLN A 68 -7.96 3.66 -7.30
N ASN A 69 -6.88 4.28 -6.88
CA ASN A 69 -6.68 5.71 -7.02
C ASN A 69 -6.66 6.11 -8.50
N PHE A 70 -5.99 5.33 -9.33
CA PHE A 70 -5.93 5.57 -10.78
C PHE A 70 -7.31 5.48 -11.40
N ILE A 71 -8.07 4.45 -11.06
CA ILE A 71 -9.42 4.25 -11.59
C ILE A 71 -10.34 5.39 -11.15
N ALA A 72 -10.25 5.79 -9.87
CA ALA A 72 -11.10 6.84 -9.32
C ALA A 72 -10.78 8.22 -9.93
N SER A 73 -9.53 8.45 -10.31
CA SER A 73 -9.14 9.73 -10.91
C SER A 73 -9.72 9.92 -12.31
N ASN A 74 -10.31 8.86 -12.86
CA ASN A 74 -10.92 8.88 -14.19
C ASN A 74 -9.97 9.44 -15.25
N SER A 75 -8.70 9.15 -15.11
CA SER A 75 -7.68 9.57 -16.02
C SER A 75 -7.91 8.90 -17.37
N LYS A 76 -8.16 9.69 -18.39
CA LYS A 76 -8.31 9.19 -19.77
C LYS A 76 -6.95 8.96 -20.40
N SER A 77 -5.89 9.33 -19.73
CA SER A 77 -4.54 9.08 -20.18
C SER A 77 -4.26 7.59 -20.04
N SER A 78 -3.95 6.94 -21.13
CA SER A 78 -3.62 5.52 -21.12
C SER A 78 -2.24 5.25 -20.54
N GLU A 79 -1.49 6.29 -20.20
CA GLU A 79 -0.12 6.15 -19.72
C GLU A 79 0.10 6.96 -18.45
N SER A 80 -0.33 6.40 -17.33
CA SER A 80 0.07 6.93 -16.04
C SER A 80 1.21 6.08 -15.50
N LYS A 81 2.30 6.76 -15.16
CA LYS A 81 3.44 6.12 -14.51
C LYS A 81 3.46 6.59 -13.07
N LEU A 82 3.10 5.70 -12.18
CA LEU A 82 2.96 6.01 -10.76
C LEU A 82 4.02 5.28 -9.95
N CYS A 83 4.53 5.93 -8.93
CA CYS A 83 5.42 5.28 -7.98
C CYS A 83 4.98 5.59 -6.56
N TYR A 84 5.36 4.71 -5.65
CA TYR A 84 5.01 4.83 -4.24
C TYR A 84 6.14 4.27 -3.38
N SER A 85 6.20 4.72 -2.15
CA SER A 85 7.17 4.23 -1.19
C SER A 85 6.65 4.51 0.21
N GLY A 86 6.76 3.55 1.09
CA GLY A 86 6.37 3.75 2.48
C GLY A 86 6.11 2.45 3.21
N PRO A 87 5.65 2.54 4.46
CA PRO A 87 5.42 1.35 5.26
C PRO A 87 4.11 0.66 4.88
N VAL A 88 4.12 -0.67 4.96
CA VAL A 88 2.93 -1.51 4.89
C VAL A 88 2.95 -2.43 6.12
N PHE A 89 1.80 -2.96 6.48
CA PHE A 89 1.62 -3.67 7.74
C PHE A 89 0.99 -5.02 7.49
N ARG A 90 1.69 -6.08 7.85
CA ARG A 90 1.20 -7.45 7.68
C ARG A 90 1.43 -8.25 8.95
N SER A 91 0.38 -8.97 9.35
CA SER A 91 0.46 -9.93 10.43
C SER A 91 0.77 -11.30 9.85
N SER A 92 1.58 -12.07 10.55
CA SER A 92 1.87 -13.45 10.17
C SER A 92 1.63 -14.35 11.37
N ASN A 93 1.00 -15.50 11.11
CA ASN A 93 0.80 -16.51 12.15
C ASN A 93 2.00 -17.42 12.30
N GLU A 94 3.03 -17.24 11.52
CA GLU A 94 4.24 -18.01 11.62
C GLU A 94 5.07 -17.52 12.81
N LEU A 95 5.66 -18.46 13.53
CA LEU A 95 6.49 -18.17 14.69
C LEU A 95 7.83 -17.54 14.33
N SER A 96 8.06 -17.26 13.08
CA SER A 96 9.27 -16.60 12.65
C SER A 96 9.19 -15.10 12.98
N ASN A 97 10.35 -14.47 13.11
CA ASN A 97 10.50 -13.05 13.43
C ASN A 97 10.03 -12.17 12.26
N ASN A 98 8.75 -12.27 11.91
CA ASN A 98 8.22 -11.46 10.83
C ASN A 98 7.99 -10.05 11.31
N SER A 99 8.52 -9.10 10.58
CA SER A 99 8.28 -7.70 10.83
C SER A 99 6.81 -7.39 10.64
N ILE A 100 6.24 -6.71 11.61
CA ILE A 100 4.86 -6.22 11.55
C ILE A 100 4.77 -5.11 10.52
N GLU A 101 5.79 -4.27 10.50
CA GLU A 101 5.89 -3.15 9.59
C GLU A 101 6.99 -3.42 8.57
N LEU A 102 6.64 -3.32 7.29
CA LEU A 102 7.54 -3.52 6.18
C LEU A 102 7.59 -2.27 5.33
N ASN A 103 8.70 -2.05 4.65
CA ASN A 103 8.77 -0.96 3.68
C ASN A 103 8.54 -1.51 2.29
N GLN A 104 7.66 -0.86 1.54
CA GLN A 104 7.34 -1.23 0.18
C GLN A 104 7.60 -0.03 -0.73
N SER A 105 8.25 -0.28 -1.84
CA SER A 105 8.43 0.71 -2.91
C SER A 105 8.12 0.02 -4.22
N GLY A 106 7.46 0.75 -5.11
CA GLY A 106 7.11 0.14 -6.37
C GLY A 106 6.65 1.14 -7.39
N ILE A 107 6.37 0.61 -8.56
CA ILE A 107 5.86 1.37 -9.70
C ILE A 107 4.68 0.64 -10.31
N GLU A 108 3.75 1.41 -10.86
CA GLU A 108 2.58 0.89 -11.57
C GLU A 108 2.38 1.61 -12.90
#